data_ae88e6e3bd833e19db697637f4702144
#
_entry.id   ae88e6e3bd833e19db697637f4702144
#
_cell.length_a   1.000
_cell.length_b   1.000
_cell.length_c   1.000
_cell.angle_alpha   90.00
_cell.angle_beta   90.00
_cell.angle_gamma   90.00
#
_symmetry.space_group_name_H-M   'P 1'
#
loop_
_entity.id
_entity.type
_entity.pdbx_description
1 polymer ?
#
loop_
_entity_poly.entity_id
_entity_poly.type
_entity_poly.pdbx_seq_one_letter_code
_entity_poly.pdbx_strand_id
1 'polypeptide(L)'
;MPRQPLELAPFRGLRYTDLDIDRALDSGELEVANLLAPPYDVPGPEETRELLRSDPHNAAYLTVPYQLNLTMPGNRSGTPARFIYDKAAARLRSWIDDGVLAQDETPALYVYEQVTAAGDHQRGLVGALRLPEKESGPVRGHESVSQGPVLDRMWLMRATRANLEPIFLLYRGGNGAASRITESAEHHGDLLVDTRTSDGTTHRLWALPSTDAHAEISADLAERTALIADGHHRYDAYQAVREHDRDPGWDYGLAFLVDSEAHPPRLGAIHRVLPGLDTATAIAAVREIATVDTLADRALPEPAPEPSLVLVAPDGTAHLVHDFDEAALERAMPHRSADWRHLPTAILREVLLPLWGYQDDRPVRMIHDDPDEAVQAARDTAGTAVLVPPMSVEHVYSIVERGELTPRKSTSFGPKPRSGLIMRVLDQP
;
A
#
# COMPACT_ATOMS: atom_id res chain seq x y z
N MET A 1 -5.69 -24.50 20.07
CA MET A 1 -4.74 -24.94 19.02
C MET A 1 -3.54 -24.02 19.09
N PRO A 2 -2.30 -24.51 18.90
CA PRO A 2 -1.15 -23.62 18.84
C PRO A 2 -1.37 -22.58 17.74
N ARG A 3 -0.90 -21.36 17.96
CA ARG A 3 -0.97 -20.26 16.98
C ARG A 3 -0.07 -20.62 15.80
N GLN A 4 -0.54 -20.41 14.57
CA GLN A 4 0.31 -20.56 13.40
C GLN A 4 1.43 -19.50 13.46
N PRO A 5 2.70 -19.86 13.26
CA PRO A 5 3.80 -18.92 13.29
C PRO A 5 3.77 -17.97 12.08
N LEU A 6 4.33 -16.78 12.25
CA LEU A 6 4.68 -15.93 11.12
C LEU A 6 5.93 -16.54 10.45
N GLU A 7 5.78 -16.97 9.21
CA GLU A 7 6.82 -17.64 8.43
C GLU A 7 7.06 -16.89 7.14
N LEU A 8 8.32 -16.51 6.93
CA LEU A 8 8.81 -15.92 5.70
C LEU A 8 9.89 -16.84 5.12
N ALA A 9 9.55 -17.60 4.07
CA ALA A 9 10.43 -18.58 3.47
C ALA A 9 11.32 -17.95 2.39
N PRO A 10 12.57 -18.44 2.21
CA PRO A 10 13.41 -18.08 1.09
C PRO A 10 12.78 -18.57 -0.22
N PHE A 11 13.02 -17.84 -1.31
CA PHE A 11 12.55 -18.18 -2.64
C PHE A 11 13.55 -17.73 -3.71
N ARG A 12 13.41 -18.25 -4.93
CA ARG A 12 14.20 -17.82 -6.07
C ARG A 12 13.52 -16.60 -6.69
N GLY A 13 14.11 -15.41 -6.46
CA GLY A 13 13.55 -14.14 -6.95
C GLY A 13 13.61 -14.04 -8.46
N LEU A 14 12.54 -13.57 -9.10
CA LEU A 14 12.55 -13.14 -10.50
C LEU A 14 12.78 -11.64 -10.52
N ARG A 15 13.83 -11.19 -11.19
CA ARG A 15 14.21 -9.77 -11.27
C ARG A 15 14.74 -9.41 -12.64
N TYR A 16 14.83 -8.13 -12.94
CA TYR A 16 15.52 -7.67 -14.13
C TYR A 16 16.98 -8.09 -14.07
N THR A 17 17.47 -8.62 -15.17
CA THR A 17 18.89 -8.97 -15.31
C THR A 17 19.73 -7.71 -15.42
N ASP A 18 20.97 -7.76 -14.99
CA ASP A 18 22.00 -6.80 -15.40
C ASP A 18 22.22 -7.00 -16.90
N LEU A 19 21.32 -6.39 -17.70
CA LEU A 19 21.48 -6.38 -19.14
C LEU A 19 22.78 -5.67 -19.42
N ASP A 20 23.82 -6.47 -19.74
CA ASP A 20 25.14 -6.07 -20.21
C ASP A 20 25.49 -4.61 -19.92
N ILE A 21 26.16 -4.37 -18.79
CA ILE A 21 26.67 -3.01 -18.44
C ILE A 21 27.42 -2.40 -19.63
N ASP A 22 28.12 -3.22 -20.41
CA ASP A 22 28.82 -2.80 -21.63
C ASP A 22 27.86 -2.39 -22.75
N ARG A 23 26.69 -3.00 -22.84
CA ARG A 23 25.65 -2.64 -23.83
C ARG A 23 24.84 -1.43 -23.39
N ALA A 24 24.59 -1.28 -22.09
CA ALA A 24 23.92 -0.12 -21.51
C ALA A 24 24.81 1.15 -21.59
N LEU A 25 26.10 1.02 -21.45
CA LEU A 25 27.07 2.12 -21.61
C LEU A 25 27.17 2.59 -23.07
N ASP A 26 26.97 1.70 -24.05
CA ASP A 26 27.03 2.03 -25.49
C ASP A 26 25.67 2.54 -26.04
N SER A 27 24.52 2.15 -25.44
CA SER A 27 23.19 2.49 -25.95
C SER A 27 22.42 3.52 -25.13
N GLY A 28 22.87 3.87 -23.91
CA GLY A 28 22.15 4.77 -23.01
C GLY A 28 20.81 4.21 -22.50
N GLU A 29 20.59 2.91 -22.59
CA GLU A 29 19.30 2.26 -22.36
C GLU A 29 19.38 1.24 -21.24
N LEU A 30 18.38 1.28 -20.35
CA LEU A 30 18.00 0.41 -19.25
C LEU A 30 18.65 0.73 -17.88
N GLU A 31 18.33 1.90 -17.37
CA GLU A 31 18.39 2.08 -15.92
C GLU A 31 17.23 1.29 -15.29
N VAL A 32 17.52 0.36 -14.38
CA VAL A 32 16.52 -0.39 -13.59
C VAL A 32 15.44 0.55 -13.01
N ALA A 33 15.81 1.79 -12.70
CA ALA A 33 14.91 2.84 -12.26
C ALA A 33 13.68 3.04 -13.16
N ASN A 34 13.87 3.00 -14.49
CA ASN A 34 12.81 3.21 -15.48
C ASN A 34 11.90 1.97 -15.64
N LEU A 35 12.35 0.82 -15.15
CA LEU A 35 11.61 -0.45 -15.21
C LEU A 35 10.68 -0.64 -14.01
N LEU A 36 10.95 0.07 -12.91
CA LEU A 36 10.15 0.00 -11.70
C LEU A 36 8.87 0.83 -11.84
N ALA A 37 7.82 0.38 -11.15
CA ALA A 37 6.55 1.09 -11.07
C ALA A 37 6.08 1.22 -9.61
N PRO A 38 5.26 2.21 -9.27
CA PRO A 38 4.48 2.19 -8.04
C PRO A 38 3.57 0.96 -8.00
N PRO A 39 3.04 0.56 -6.83
CA PRO A 39 1.99 -0.46 -6.76
C PRO A 39 0.79 -0.10 -7.65
N TYR A 40 0.14 -1.13 -8.19
CA TYR A 40 -0.90 -1.02 -9.22
C TYR A 40 -2.06 -0.05 -8.93
N ASP A 41 -2.34 0.21 -7.65
CA ASP A 41 -3.45 1.03 -7.16
C ASP A 41 -3.05 2.47 -6.78
N VAL A 42 -1.78 2.83 -7.01
CA VAL A 42 -1.24 4.17 -6.71
C VAL A 42 -1.34 5.09 -7.92
N PRO A 43 -0.81 4.72 -9.13
CA PRO A 43 -0.76 5.67 -10.23
C PRO A 43 -2.14 5.92 -10.82
N GLY A 44 -2.40 7.20 -11.09
CA GLY A 44 -3.58 7.62 -11.85
C GLY A 44 -3.47 7.23 -13.34
N PRO A 45 -4.54 7.45 -14.14
CA PRO A 45 -4.54 7.08 -15.56
C PRO A 45 -3.46 7.78 -16.39
N GLU A 46 -3.10 9.03 -16.07
CA GLU A 46 -2.06 9.78 -16.78
C GLU A 46 -0.68 9.28 -16.41
N GLU A 47 -0.41 9.15 -15.12
CA GLU A 47 0.84 8.61 -14.59
C GLU A 47 1.09 7.17 -15.10
N THR A 48 0.05 6.34 -15.16
CA THR A 48 0.13 5.01 -15.78
C THR A 48 0.59 5.11 -17.23
N ARG A 49 0.06 6.07 -18.02
CA ARG A 49 0.49 6.25 -19.42
C ARG A 49 1.94 6.70 -19.53
N GLU A 50 2.39 7.53 -18.61
CA GLU A 50 3.80 7.97 -18.53
C GLU A 50 4.73 6.79 -18.23
N LEU A 51 4.39 5.96 -17.23
CA LEU A 51 5.13 4.74 -16.92
C LEU A 51 5.24 3.79 -18.13
N LEU A 52 4.14 3.60 -18.85
CA LEU A 52 4.12 2.75 -20.05
C LEU A 52 4.88 3.33 -21.25
N ARG A 53 5.12 4.64 -21.27
CA ARG A 53 5.94 5.29 -22.31
C ARG A 53 7.40 5.36 -21.92
N SER A 54 7.73 5.31 -20.63
CA SER A 54 9.10 5.45 -20.16
C SER A 54 9.99 4.31 -20.64
N ASP A 55 9.49 3.07 -20.60
CA ASP A 55 10.21 1.89 -21.08
C ASP A 55 9.23 0.77 -21.46
N PRO A 56 9.47 0.02 -22.57
CA PRO A 56 8.65 -1.11 -22.98
C PRO A 56 8.67 -2.29 -22.01
N HIS A 57 9.65 -2.33 -21.10
CA HIS A 57 9.79 -3.34 -20.05
C HIS A 57 9.41 -2.83 -18.67
N ASN A 58 8.77 -1.64 -18.56
CA ASN A 58 8.31 -1.15 -17.27
C ASN A 58 7.31 -2.13 -16.62
N ALA A 59 7.47 -2.41 -15.32
CA ALA A 59 6.65 -3.35 -14.56
C ALA A 59 5.15 -3.06 -14.62
N ALA A 60 4.75 -1.81 -14.88
CA ALA A 60 3.35 -1.43 -15.07
C ALA A 60 2.65 -2.23 -16.19
N TYR A 61 3.39 -2.65 -17.21
CA TYR A 61 2.84 -3.54 -18.25
C TYR A 61 2.37 -4.90 -17.73
N LEU A 62 2.90 -5.36 -16.61
CA LEU A 62 2.51 -6.61 -15.96
C LEU A 62 1.45 -6.38 -14.88
N THR A 63 1.54 -5.28 -14.13
CA THR A 63 0.77 -5.07 -12.89
C THR A 63 -0.57 -4.36 -13.12
N VAL A 64 -0.71 -3.56 -14.21
CA VAL A 64 -1.94 -2.81 -14.52
C VAL A 64 -2.61 -3.18 -15.87
N PRO A 65 -2.81 -4.49 -16.18
CA PRO A 65 -3.35 -4.90 -17.48
C PRO A 65 -4.77 -4.38 -17.74
N TYR A 66 -5.54 -4.12 -16.68
CA TYR A 66 -6.89 -3.55 -16.78
C TYR A 66 -6.86 -2.10 -17.27
N GLN A 67 -5.96 -1.27 -16.74
CA GLN A 67 -5.82 0.12 -17.17
C GLN A 67 -5.34 0.21 -18.62
N LEU A 68 -4.45 -0.69 -19.04
CA LEU A 68 -4.04 -0.83 -20.44
C LEU A 68 -5.25 -1.07 -21.38
N ASN A 69 -6.22 -1.84 -20.93
CA ASN A 69 -7.41 -2.14 -21.71
C ASN A 69 -8.39 -0.95 -21.79
N LEU A 70 -8.49 -0.12 -20.75
CA LEU A 70 -9.31 1.10 -20.73
C LEU A 70 -8.77 2.19 -21.67
N THR A 71 -7.46 2.20 -21.92
CA THR A 71 -6.82 3.14 -22.84
C THR A 71 -7.00 2.75 -24.32
N MET A 72 -7.50 1.53 -24.60
CA MET A 72 -7.75 1.07 -25.97
C MET A 72 -9.11 1.60 -26.49
N PRO A 73 -9.16 2.19 -27.71
CA PRO A 73 -10.41 2.64 -28.31
C PRO A 73 -11.42 1.49 -28.45
N GLY A 74 -12.61 1.66 -27.91
CA GLY A 74 -13.75 0.76 -28.13
C GLY A 74 -14.16 -0.16 -26.97
N ASN A 75 -13.39 -0.24 -25.88
CA ASN A 75 -13.77 -1.06 -24.72
C ASN A 75 -14.51 -0.25 -23.65
N ARG A 76 -15.83 -0.38 -23.61
CA ARG A 76 -16.74 0.30 -22.65
C ARG A 76 -17.36 -0.66 -21.60
N SER A 77 -17.01 -1.94 -21.63
CA SER A 77 -17.56 -2.90 -20.66
C SER A 77 -16.69 -2.96 -19.40
N GLY A 78 -17.27 -2.67 -18.24
CA GLY A 78 -16.59 -2.61 -16.95
C GLY A 78 -16.12 -3.97 -16.39
N THR A 79 -16.25 -5.07 -17.14
CA THR A 79 -15.74 -6.40 -16.74
C THR A 79 -14.46 -6.68 -17.51
N PRO A 80 -13.33 -6.95 -16.82
CA PRO A 80 -12.10 -7.32 -17.49
C PRO A 80 -12.30 -8.61 -18.30
N ALA A 81 -12.06 -8.54 -19.58
CA ALA A 81 -12.05 -9.76 -20.39
C ALA A 81 -10.79 -10.57 -20.02
N ARG A 82 -10.93 -11.88 -19.81
CA ARG A 82 -9.86 -12.80 -19.40
C ARG A 82 -8.57 -12.65 -20.23
N PHE A 83 -8.71 -12.32 -21.51
CA PHE A 83 -7.59 -12.15 -22.43
C PHE A 83 -6.55 -11.08 -22.02
N ILE A 84 -6.92 -10.09 -21.17
CA ILE A 84 -5.95 -9.07 -20.71
C ILE A 84 -4.91 -9.67 -19.77
N TYR A 85 -5.33 -10.62 -18.93
CA TYR A 85 -4.42 -11.33 -18.03
C TYR A 85 -3.55 -12.32 -18.81
N ASP A 86 -4.11 -12.98 -19.84
CA ASP A 86 -3.35 -13.85 -20.73
C ASP A 86 -2.26 -13.06 -21.49
N LYS A 87 -2.52 -11.80 -21.86
CA LYS A 87 -1.50 -10.91 -22.44
C LYS A 87 -0.39 -10.56 -21.44
N ALA A 88 -0.74 -10.26 -20.19
CA ALA A 88 0.27 -10.01 -19.14
C ALA A 88 1.13 -11.27 -18.93
N ALA A 89 0.52 -12.45 -18.89
CA ALA A 89 1.23 -13.72 -18.78
C ALA A 89 2.14 -14.00 -19.97
N ALA A 90 1.68 -13.73 -21.20
CA ALA A 90 2.49 -13.90 -22.41
C ALA A 90 3.70 -12.94 -22.38
N ARG A 91 3.49 -11.69 -21.95
CA ARG A 91 4.55 -10.70 -21.80
C ARG A 91 5.58 -11.13 -20.76
N LEU A 92 5.15 -11.59 -19.58
CA LEU A 92 6.04 -12.09 -18.55
C LEU A 92 6.92 -13.23 -19.09
N ARG A 93 6.33 -14.19 -19.80
CA ARG A 93 7.10 -15.28 -20.43
C ARG A 93 8.09 -14.75 -21.47
N SER A 94 7.66 -13.84 -22.36
CA SER A 94 8.57 -13.24 -23.35
C SER A 94 9.75 -12.55 -22.67
N TRP A 95 9.53 -11.79 -21.61
CA TRP A 95 10.63 -11.11 -20.89
C TRP A 95 11.60 -12.10 -20.22
N ILE A 96 11.11 -13.26 -19.79
CA ILE A 96 11.98 -14.34 -19.28
C ILE A 96 12.74 -15.02 -20.44
N ASP A 97 12.04 -15.37 -21.53
CA ASP A 97 12.64 -16.04 -22.68
C ASP A 97 13.69 -15.15 -23.39
N ASP A 98 13.45 -13.84 -23.43
CA ASP A 98 14.35 -12.84 -24.01
C ASP A 98 15.50 -12.43 -23.06
N GLY A 99 15.51 -12.97 -21.82
CA GLY A 99 16.54 -12.69 -20.83
C GLY A 99 16.43 -11.30 -20.18
N VAL A 100 15.34 -10.58 -20.35
CA VAL A 100 15.05 -9.30 -19.66
C VAL A 100 14.81 -9.53 -18.16
N LEU A 101 14.16 -10.64 -17.84
CA LEU A 101 13.98 -11.12 -16.47
C LEU A 101 14.67 -12.47 -16.30
N ALA A 102 15.37 -12.65 -15.19
CA ALA A 102 15.93 -13.94 -14.81
C ALA A 102 15.60 -14.29 -13.37
N GLN A 103 15.44 -15.59 -13.14
CA GLN A 103 15.25 -16.13 -11.80
C GLN A 103 16.59 -16.42 -11.16
N ASP A 104 16.78 -16.02 -9.91
CA ASP A 104 18.00 -16.31 -9.18
C ASP A 104 18.25 -17.83 -9.07
N GLU A 105 19.51 -18.25 -9.08
CA GLU A 105 19.87 -19.68 -9.09
C GLU A 105 19.53 -20.37 -7.77
N THR A 106 19.72 -19.67 -6.66
CA THR A 106 19.53 -20.21 -5.30
C THR A 106 18.40 -19.48 -4.57
N PRO A 107 17.60 -20.20 -3.76
CA PRO A 107 16.62 -19.54 -2.90
C PRO A 107 17.30 -18.65 -1.86
N ALA A 108 16.76 -17.42 -1.67
CA ALA A 108 17.25 -16.48 -0.67
C ALA A 108 16.06 -15.78 0.00
N LEU A 109 16.25 -15.23 1.19
CA LEU A 109 15.53 -14.06 1.65
C LEU A 109 16.23 -12.84 1.07
N TYR A 110 15.51 -11.77 0.90
CA TYR A 110 16.07 -10.53 0.38
C TYR A 110 15.88 -9.41 1.39
N VAL A 111 16.78 -8.43 1.38
CA VAL A 111 16.58 -7.17 2.10
C VAL A 111 16.34 -6.08 1.07
N TYR A 112 15.26 -5.38 1.22
CA TYR A 112 14.91 -4.23 0.41
C TYR A 112 14.96 -2.96 1.24
N GLU A 113 15.68 -1.97 0.73
CA GLU A 113 15.80 -0.63 1.30
C GLU A 113 15.24 0.42 0.36
N GLN A 114 14.53 1.39 0.93
CA GLN A 114 14.06 2.59 0.26
C GLN A 114 14.47 3.82 1.07
N VAL A 115 15.05 4.83 0.40
CA VAL A 115 15.33 6.15 0.99
C VAL A 115 14.71 7.20 0.08
N THR A 116 13.63 7.85 0.56
CA THR A 116 12.94 8.89 -0.23
C THR A 116 13.75 10.17 -0.31
N ALA A 117 13.42 11.04 -1.27
CA ALA A 117 14.03 12.37 -1.36
C ALA A 117 13.75 13.24 -0.10
N ALA A 118 12.69 12.97 0.63
CA ALA A 118 12.35 13.62 1.89
C ALA A 118 13.14 13.06 3.10
N GLY A 119 13.87 11.95 2.91
CA GLY A 119 14.67 11.30 3.95
C GLY A 119 13.93 10.18 4.71
N ASP A 120 12.71 9.80 4.30
CA ASP A 120 12.07 8.62 4.88
C ASP A 120 12.91 7.38 4.54
N HIS A 121 13.31 6.63 5.55
CA HIS A 121 14.15 5.45 5.42
C HIS A 121 13.37 4.21 5.84
N GLN A 122 13.25 3.26 4.94
CA GLN A 122 12.56 2.00 5.18
C GLN A 122 13.42 0.84 4.70
N ARG A 123 13.64 -0.14 5.57
CA ARG A 123 14.39 -1.36 5.27
C ARG A 123 13.64 -2.56 5.84
N GLY A 124 13.57 -3.64 5.10
CA GLY A 124 12.86 -4.84 5.52
C GLY A 124 13.18 -6.08 4.72
N LEU A 125 12.63 -7.21 5.14
CA LEU A 125 12.80 -8.51 4.49
C LEU A 125 11.78 -8.69 3.37
N VAL A 126 12.22 -9.23 2.24
CA VAL A 126 11.33 -9.74 1.19
C VAL A 126 11.44 -11.25 1.15
N GLY A 127 10.31 -11.94 1.17
CA GLY A 127 10.27 -13.39 1.18
C GLY A 127 8.90 -13.94 0.79
N ALA A 128 8.81 -15.26 0.72
CA ALA A 128 7.57 -15.98 0.51
C ALA A 128 6.85 -16.17 1.85
N LEU A 129 5.82 -15.37 2.09
CA LEU A 129 4.98 -15.42 3.29
C LEU A 129 4.10 -16.66 3.24
N ARG A 130 4.18 -17.51 4.26
CA ARG A 130 3.22 -18.61 4.41
C ARG A 130 1.83 -18.09 4.74
N LEU A 131 0.87 -18.43 3.91
CA LEU A 131 -0.51 -18.00 4.10
C LEU A 131 -1.17 -18.81 5.21
N PRO A 132 -1.88 -18.18 6.16
CA PRO A 132 -2.55 -18.91 7.23
C PRO A 132 -3.73 -19.71 6.69
N GLU A 133 -4.00 -20.86 7.33
CA GLU A 133 -5.15 -21.70 7.02
C GLU A 133 -6.49 -21.10 7.49
N LYS A 134 -6.45 -20.14 8.40
CA LYS A 134 -7.61 -19.50 9.02
C LYS A 134 -7.39 -18.00 9.19
N GLU A 135 -8.47 -17.24 9.28
CA GLU A 135 -8.49 -15.81 9.56
C GLU A 135 -7.77 -15.41 10.87
N SER A 136 -7.60 -16.35 11.81
CA SER A 136 -6.87 -16.14 13.07
C SER A 136 -5.36 -16.32 12.97
N GLY A 137 -4.77 -16.27 11.77
CA GLY A 137 -3.33 -16.38 11.53
C GLY A 137 -2.50 -15.21 12.13
N PRO A 138 -1.18 -15.22 11.91
CA PRO A 138 -0.27 -14.20 12.44
C PRO A 138 -0.34 -12.86 11.68
N VAL A 139 -0.97 -12.84 10.51
CA VAL A 139 -1.13 -11.65 9.67
C VAL A 139 -2.49 -11.02 9.92
N ARG A 140 -2.51 -9.72 10.17
CA ARG A 140 -3.71 -8.94 10.49
C ARG A 140 -3.92 -7.83 9.47
N GLY A 141 -5.12 -7.79 8.86
CA GLY A 141 -5.57 -6.61 8.11
C GLY A 141 -6.15 -5.56 9.05
N HIS A 142 -6.08 -4.30 8.64
CA HIS A 142 -6.67 -3.18 9.37
C HIS A 142 -7.81 -2.51 8.59
N GLU A 143 -8.03 -2.87 7.34
CA GLU A 143 -9.02 -2.25 6.44
C GLU A 143 -9.84 -3.33 5.74
N SER A 144 -11.12 -3.03 5.47
CA SER A 144 -11.97 -3.91 4.67
C SER A 144 -11.65 -3.81 3.18
N VAL A 145 -11.76 -4.93 2.46
CA VAL A 145 -11.48 -5.02 1.02
C VAL A 145 -12.73 -4.96 0.15
N SER A 146 -12.54 -4.60 -1.11
CA SER A 146 -13.57 -4.67 -2.16
C SER A 146 -13.34 -5.90 -3.02
N GLN A 147 -14.42 -6.59 -3.38
CA GLN A 147 -14.35 -7.84 -4.15
C GLN A 147 -13.77 -7.65 -5.56
N GLY A 148 -14.05 -6.53 -6.22
CA GLY A 148 -13.55 -6.25 -7.58
C GLY A 148 -12.02 -6.31 -7.70
N PRO A 149 -11.27 -5.51 -6.93
CA PRO A 149 -9.81 -5.58 -6.92
C PRO A 149 -9.25 -6.94 -6.49
N VAL A 150 -9.89 -7.64 -5.56
CA VAL A 150 -9.48 -9.01 -5.17
C VAL A 150 -9.56 -9.96 -6.36
N LEU A 151 -10.68 -9.96 -7.08
CA LEU A 151 -10.87 -10.80 -8.25
C LEU A 151 -9.90 -10.44 -9.39
N ASP A 152 -9.67 -9.14 -9.62
CA ASP A 152 -8.70 -8.66 -10.61
C ASP A 152 -7.30 -9.20 -10.31
N ARG A 153 -6.80 -9.05 -9.09
CA ARG A 153 -5.49 -9.58 -8.69
C ARG A 153 -5.44 -11.10 -8.74
N MET A 154 -6.51 -11.78 -8.29
CA MET A 154 -6.61 -13.24 -8.37
C MET A 154 -6.46 -13.75 -9.82
N TRP A 155 -7.17 -13.14 -10.78
CA TRP A 155 -7.09 -13.54 -12.19
C TRP A 155 -5.70 -13.28 -12.78
N LEU A 156 -5.07 -12.14 -12.42
CA LEU A 156 -3.73 -11.83 -12.86
C LEU A 156 -2.72 -12.87 -12.34
N MET A 157 -2.75 -13.17 -11.05
CA MET A 157 -1.87 -14.18 -10.43
C MET A 157 -2.03 -15.55 -11.06
N ARG A 158 -3.27 -15.99 -11.29
CA ARG A 158 -3.53 -17.29 -11.95
C ARG A 158 -3.01 -17.34 -13.38
N ALA A 159 -3.19 -16.26 -14.14
CA ALA A 159 -2.73 -16.21 -15.53
C ALA A 159 -1.20 -16.18 -15.62
N THR A 160 -0.55 -15.39 -14.79
CA THR A 160 0.91 -15.22 -14.78
C THR A 160 1.63 -16.32 -14.02
N ARG A 161 0.96 -17.06 -13.13
CA ARG A 161 1.53 -17.97 -12.13
C ARG A 161 2.62 -17.28 -11.30
N ALA A 162 2.36 -16.03 -10.90
CA ALA A 162 3.34 -15.19 -10.22
C ALA A 162 2.68 -14.27 -9.20
N ASN A 163 3.45 -13.90 -8.18
CA ASN A 163 3.22 -12.73 -7.37
C ASN A 163 4.13 -11.61 -7.91
N LEU A 164 3.54 -10.66 -8.64
CA LEU A 164 4.26 -9.60 -9.34
C LEU A 164 4.61 -8.41 -8.42
N GLU A 165 3.94 -8.32 -7.28
CA GLU A 165 4.06 -7.23 -6.32
C GLU A 165 4.00 -7.77 -4.89
N PRO A 166 4.88 -7.34 -3.98
CA PRO A 166 4.80 -7.74 -2.58
C PRO A 166 3.60 -7.08 -1.89
N ILE A 167 3.01 -7.76 -0.91
CA ILE A 167 2.24 -7.07 0.13
C ILE A 167 3.22 -6.42 1.10
N PHE A 168 2.83 -5.26 1.65
CA PHE A 168 3.63 -4.55 2.62
C PHE A 168 3.14 -4.86 4.03
N LEU A 169 4.01 -5.42 4.85
CA LEU A 169 3.73 -5.85 6.21
C LEU A 169 4.61 -5.10 7.21
N LEU A 170 4.06 -4.84 8.39
CA LEU A 170 4.78 -4.30 9.53
C LEU A 170 4.75 -5.31 10.68
N TYR A 171 5.86 -5.43 11.41
CA TYR A 171 5.92 -6.15 12.68
C TYR A 171 6.68 -5.35 13.73
N ARG A 172 6.49 -5.68 15.00
CA ARG A 172 7.27 -5.10 16.11
C ARG A 172 8.44 -6.03 16.37
N GLY A 173 9.65 -5.61 15.98
CA GLY A 173 10.84 -6.45 15.96
C GLY A 173 11.52 -6.61 17.30
N GLY A 174 11.44 -5.60 18.18
CA GLY A 174 12.04 -5.65 19.52
C GLY A 174 13.55 -5.93 19.48
N ASN A 175 14.26 -5.48 18.45
CA ASN A 175 15.66 -5.74 18.23
C ASN A 175 16.03 -7.25 18.14
N GLY A 176 15.09 -8.06 17.61
CA GLY A 176 15.26 -9.50 17.38
C GLY A 176 16.27 -9.84 16.27
N ALA A 177 16.45 -11.15 16.00
CA ALA A 177 17.40 -11.60 14.99
C ALA A 177 17.02 -11.11 13.58
N ALA A 178 15.72 -11.12 13.24
CA ALA A 178 15.24 -10.64 11.96
C ALA A 178 15.62 -9.16 11.73
N SER A 179 15.41 -8.28 12.72
CA SER A 179 15.80 -6.88 12.65
C SER A 179 17.31 -6.70 12.51
N ARG A 180 18.11 -7.36 13.36
CA ARG A 180 19.59 -7.22 13.33
C ARG A 180 20.21 -7.69 12.02
N ILE A 181 19.74 -8.81 11.47
CA ILE A 181 20.24 -9.34 10.19
C ILE A 181 19.84 -8.41 9.05
N THR A 182 18.62 -7.88 9.07
CA THR A 182 18.15 -6.90 8.09
C THR A 182 19.00 -5.64 8.11
N GLU A 183 19.33 -5.10 9.31
CA GLU A 183 20.16 -3.90 9.45
C GLU A 183 21.59 -4.09 8.96
N SER A 184 22.12 -5.30 9.01
CA SER A 184 23.47 -5.64 8.60
C SER A 184 23.56 -6.30 7.22
N ALA A 185 22.56 -6.07 6.35
CA ALA A 185 22.46 -6.71 5.04
C ALA A 185 23.69 -6.51 4.16
N GLU A 186 24.34 -5.34 4.22
CA GLU A 186 25.57 -5.05 3.46
C GLU A 186 26.79 -5.87 3.89
N HIS A 187 26.74 -6.52 5.07
CA HIS A 187 27.79 -7.41 5.56
C HIS A 187 27.48 -8.90 5.34
N HIS A 188 26.23 -9.24 5.08
CA HIS A 188 25.75 -10.63 5.03
C HIS A 188 25.11 -11.00 3.71
N GLY A 189 24.84 -10.04 2.84
CA GLY A 189 24.12 -10.22 1.58
C GLY A 189 24.91 -9.77 0.37
N ASP A 190 24.48 -10.26 -0.78
CA ASP A 190 25.00 -9.85 -2.09
C ASP A 190 24.13 -8.71 -2.62
N LEU A 191 24.72 -7.54 -2.88
CA LEU A 191 24.00 -6.40 -3.47
C LEU A 191 23.59 -6.73 -4.91
N LEU A 192 22.30 -6.72 -5.18
CA LEU A 192 21.72 -7.05 -6.48
C LEU A 192 21.24 -5.81 -7.24
N VAL A 193 20.76 -4.80 -6.54
CA VAL A 193 20.27 -3.55 -7.14
C VAL A 193 20.68 -2.38 -6.25
N ASP A 194 21.19 -1.31 -6.87
CA ASP A 194 21.33 0.03 -6.31
C ASP A 194 20.92 1.03 -7.39
N THR A 195 19.76 1.63 -7.25
CA THR A 195 19.21 2.52 -8.27
C THR A 195 18.41 3.67 -7.65
N ARG A 196 18.15 4.72 -8.44
CA ARG A 196 17.38 5.87 -8.00
C ARG A 196 16.30 6.22 -9.03
N THR A 197 15.04 6.17 -8.60
CA THR A 197 13.89 6.53 -9.44
C THR A 197 13.76 8.05 -9.63
N SER A 198 12.98 8.46 -10.64
CA SER A 198 12.80 9.87 -11.03
C SER A 198 12.20 10.74 -9.92
N ASP A 199 11.47 10.16 -8.97
CA ASP A 199 10.97 10.84 -7.76
C ASP A 199 12.06 11.07 -6.68
N GLY A 200 13.31 10.70 -6.99
CA GLY A 200 14.46 10.86 -6.11
C GLY A 200 14.58 9.80 -5.02
N THR A 201 13.77 8.74 -5.06
CA THR A 201 13.88 7.63 -4.12
C THR A 201 15.01 6.68 -4.52
N THR A 202 15.90 6.37 -3.60
CA THR A 202 16.93 5.33 -3.77
C THR A 202 16.36 3.99 -3.37
N HIS A 203 16.65 2.95 -4.15
CA HIS A 203 16.23 1.57 -3.94
C HIS A 203 17.45 0.66 -3.95
N ARG A 204 17.61 -0.14 -2.90
CA ARG A 204 18.65 -1.17 -2.82
C ARG A 204 18.04 -2.52 -2.48
N LEU A 205 18.57 -3.55 -3.10
CA LEU A 205 18.16 -4.94 -2.88
C LEU A 205 19.38 -5.80 -2.65
N TRP A 206 19.40 -6.54 -1.54
CA TRP A 206 20.41 -7.56 -1.26
C TRP A 206 19.77 -8.94 -1.21
N ALA A 207 20.45 -9.95 -1.70
CA ALA A 207 20.11 -11.35 -1.43
C ALA A 207 20.82 -11.81 -0.15
N LEU A 208 20.13 -12.52 0.71
CA LEU A 208 20.66 -13.22 1.89
C LEU A 208 20.62 -14.73 1.63
N PRO A 209 21.68 -15.35 1.11
CA PRO A 209 21.66 -16.78 0.77
C PRO A 209 21.91 -17.69 1.98
N SER A 210 22.36 -17.18 3.12
CA SER A 210 22.76 -17.95 4.29
C SER A 210 21.60 -18.70 4.94
N THR A 211 21.70 -20.04 4.99
CA THR A 211 20.70 -20.89 5.66
C THR A 211 20.67 -20.69 7.17
N ASP A 212 21.79 -20.33 7.80
CA ASP A 212 21.87 -20.04 9.24
C ASP A 212 21.11 -18.73 9.54
N ALA A 213 21.31 -17.70 8.71
CA ALA A 213 20.55 -16.44 8.80
C ALA A 213 19.04 -16.68 8.62
N HIS A 214 18.64 -17.54 7.67
CA HIS A 214 17.24 -17.91 7.48
C HIS A 214 16.65 -18.59 8.73
N ALA A 215 17.41 -19.49 9.36
CA ALA A 215 16.96 -20.19 10.58
C ALA A 215 16.78 -19.21 11.75
N GLU A 216 17.71 -18.27 11.96
CA GLU A 216 17.62 -17.24 13.00
C GLU A 216 16.43 -16.30 12.76
N ILE A 217 16.24 -15.83 11.53
CA ILE A 217 15.09 -14.99 11.13
C ILE A 217 13.78 -15.76 11.38
N SER A 218 13.69 -17.00 10.93
CA SER A 218 12.48 -17.83 11.09
C SER A 218 12.13 -18.05 12.56
N ALA A 219 13.12 -18.31 13.41
CA ALA A 219 12.91 -18.51 14.84
C ALA A 219 12.39 -17.23 15.53
N ASP A 220 12.90 -16.06 15.17
CA ASP A 220 12.43 -14.78 15.70
C ASP A 220 11.01 -14.45 15.19
N LEU A 221 10.76 -14.60 13.90
CA LEU A 221 9.46 -14.28 13.31
C LEU A 221 8.33 -15.21 13.81
N ALA A 222 8.64 -16.46 14.19
CA ALA A 222 7.65 -17.42 14.64
C ALA A 222 6.80 -16.94 15.82
N GLU A 223 7.37 -16.08 16.68
CA GLU A 223 6.70 -15.50 17.84
C GLU A 223 6.00 -14.17 17.56
N ARG A 224 6.11 -13.65 16.31
CA ARG A 224 5.62 -12.33 15.92
C ARG A 224 4.25 -12.37 15.27
N THR A 225 3.66 -11.20 15.13
CA THR A 225 2.51 -10.92 14.27
C THR A 225 2.83 -9.78 13.34
N ALA A 226 2.24 -9.82 12.15
CA ALA A 226 2.37 -8.77 11.17
C ALA A 226 1.03 -8.07 10.92
N LEU A 227 1.10 -6.75 10.72
CA LEU A 227 0.02 -5.90 10.27
C LEU A 227 0.18 -5.68 8.77
N ILE A 228 -0.88 -5.83 7.98
CA ILE A 228 -0.87 -5.43 6.58
C ILE A 228 -0.90 -3.89 6.54
N ALA A 229 0.20 -3.27 6.12
CA ALA A 229 0.29 -1.83 5.92
C ALA A 229 -0.31 -1.44 4.55
N ASP A 230 0.01 -2.22 3.51
CA ASP A 230 -0.53 -2.04 2.16
C ASP A 230 -0.71 -3.39 1.46
N GLY A 231 -1.66 -3.46 0.53
CA GLY A 231 -1.92 -4.67 -0.27
C GLY A 231 -2.96 -5.62 0.31
N HIS A 232 -3.96 -5.13 1.06
CA HIS A 232 -5.08 -5.94 1.56
C HIS A 232 -5.77 -6.73 0.45
N HIS A 233 -6.05 -6.11 -0.70
CA HIS A 233 -6.65 -6.78 -1.86
C HIS A 233 -5.73 -7.87 -2.44
N ARG A 234 -4.41 -7.65 -2.44
CA ARG A 234 -3.40 -8.65 -2.86
C ARG A 234 -3.36 -9.83 -1.89
N TYR A 235 -3.42 -9.56 -0.59
CA TYR A 235 -3.46 -10.62 0.42
C TYR A 235 -4.71 -11.50 0.29
N ASP A 236 -5.89 -10.89 0.14
CA ASP A 236 -7.14 -11.64 -0.07
C ASP A 236 -7.12 -12.39 -1.42
N ALA A 237 -6.48 -11.83 -2.44
CA ALA A 237 -6.29 -12.52 -3.71
C ALA A 237 -5.38 -13.75 -3.57
N TYR A 238 -4.32 -13.71 -2.73
CA TYR A 238 -3.51 -14.89 -2.41
C TYR A 238 -4.36 -16.00 -1.80
N GLN A 239 -5.21 -15.65 -0.82
CA GLN A 239 -6.12 -16.62 -0.19
C GLN A 239 -7.10 -17.21 -1.22
N ALA A 240 -7.70 -16.35 -2.06
CA ALA A 240 -8.65 -16.78 -3.08
C ALA A 240 -8.00 -17.69 -4.14
N VAL A 241 -6.76 -17.42 -4.57
CA VAL A 241 -6.05 -18.31 -5.50
C VAL A 241 -5.79 -19.66 -4.84
N ARG A 242 -5.30 -19.70 -3.61
CA ARG A 242 -5.03 -20.94 -2.88
C ARG A 242 -6.28 -21.83 -2.72
N GLU A 243 -7.44 -21.20 -2.50
CA GLU A 243 -8.72 -21.94 -2.41
C GLU A 243 -9.16 -22.57 -3.73
N HIS A 244 -8.84 -21.90 -4.85
CA HIS A 244 -9.29 -22.31 -6.17
C HIS A 244 -8.27 -23.15 -6.96
N ASP A 245 -7.01 -23.08 -6.58
CA ASP A 245 -5.89 -23.77 -7.23
C ASP A 245 -5.10 -24.54 -6.15
N ARG A 246 -4.97 -25.85 -6.34
CA ARG A 246 -4.34 -26.74 -5.35
C ARG A 246 -2.84 -26.87 -5.52
N ASP A 247 -2.22 -26.03 -6.34
CA ASP A 247 -0.76 -25.99 -6.44
C ASP A 247 -0.17 -25.53 -5.11
N PRO A 248 0.73 -26.33 -4.46
CA PRO A 248 1.32 -25.95 -3.17
C PRO A 248 2.14 -24.66 -3.22
N GLY A 249 2.54 -24.20 -4.40
CA GLY A 249 3.17 -22.89 -4.57
C GLY A 249 2.28 -21.73 -4.11
N TRP A 250 0.97 -21.89 -4.13
CA TRP A 250 0.00 -20.91 -3.64
C TRP A 250 -0.19 -20.91 -2.12
N ASP A 251 0.47 -21.81 -1.39
CA ASP A 251 0.52 -21.72 0.08
C ASP A 251 1.35 -20.51 0.56
N TYR A 252 2.04 -19.86 -0.35
CA TYR A 252 2.89 -18.72 -0.09
C TYR A 252 2.56 -17.53 -1.00
N GLY A 253 2.66 -16.31 -0.44
CA GLY A 253 2.54 -15.04 -1.15
C GLY A 253 3.80 -14.19 -1.00
N LEU A 254 4.10 -13.33 -1.97
CA LEU A 254 5.24 -12.42 -1.88
C LEU A 254 4.94 -11.30 -0.86
N ALA A 255 5.85 -11.09 0.08
CA ALA A 255 5.71 -10.06 1.11
C ALA A 255 7.01 -9.28 1.33
N PHE A 256 6.85 -7.99 1.64
CA PHE A 256 7.87 -7.10 2.16
C PHE A 256 7.51 -6.81 3.62
N LEU A 257 8.37 -7.23 4.56
CA LEU A 257 8.13 -7.22 6.00
C LEU A 257 9.12 -6.27 6.68
N VAL A 258 8.63 -5.20 7.28
CA VAL A 258 9.41 -4.13 7.90
C VAL A 258 9.22 -4.14 9.41
N ASP A 259 10.32 -4.02 10.15
CA ASP A 259 10.28 -3.74 11.58
C ASP A 259 9.86 -2.29 11.81
N SER A 260 8.65 -2.08 12.33
CA SER A 260 8.08 -0.75 12.57
C SER A 260 8.73 0.01 13.73
N GLU A 261 9.55 -0.66 14.55
CA GLU A 261 10.30 -0.03 15.65
C GLU A 261 11.66 0.47 15.15
N ALA A 262 12.34 -0.28 14.27
CA ALA A 262 13.60 0.11 13.64
C ALA A 262 13.38 1.12 12.50
N HIS A 263 12.37 0.90 11.67
CA HIS A 263 11.97 1.74 10.56
C HIS A 263 10.50 2.13 10.68
N PRO A 264 10.16 3.12 11.50
CA PRO A 264 8.79 3.61 11.64
C PRO A 264 8.26 4.05 10.26
N PRO A 265 7.16 3.45 9.77
CA PRO A 265 6.62 3.85 8.48
C PRO A 265 6.03 5.26 8.57
N ARG A 266 6.15 6.03 7.49
CA ARG A 266 5.38 7.25 7.36
C ARG A 266 3.90 6.88 7.16
N LEU A 267 3.03 7.44 7.97
CA LEU A 267 1.59 7.28 7.82
C LEU A 267 0.98 8.62 7.40
N GLY A 268 0.74 8.75 6.11
CA GLY A 268 0.18 9.94 5.50
C GLY A 268 -1.32 10.07 5.71
N ALA A 269 -1.81 11.29 5.59
CA ALA A 269 -3.24 11.61 5.64
C ALA A 269 -3.92 11.30 4.30
N ILE A 270 -5.22 11.02 4.34
CA ILE A 270 -6.05 11.00 3.14
C ILE A 270 -7.14 12.06 3.31
N HIS A 271 -6.94 13.20 2.66
CA HIS A 271 -7.89 14.29 2.69
C HIS A 271 -9.12 14.01 1.81
N ARG A 272 -10.19 14.74 2.03
CA ARG A 272 -11.43 14.62 1.23
C ARG A 272 -11.77 15.96 0.61
N VAL A 273 -12.22 15.91 -0.63
CA VAL A 273 -12.83 17.07 -1.29
C VAL A 273 -14.28 16.73 -1.58
N LEU A 274 -15.17 17.61 -1.16
CA LEU A 274 -16.63 17.47 -1.27
C LEU A 274 -17.14 18.49 -2.30
N PRO A 275 -17.24 18.11 -3.59
CA PRO A 275 -17.64 19.01 -4.66
C PRO A 275 -19.02 19.63 -4.40
N GLY A 276 -19.13 20.95 -4.51
CA GLY A 276 -20.39 21.67 -4.35
C GLY A 276 -20.94 21.76 -2.91
N LEU A 277 -20.16 21.31 -1.91
CA LEU A 277 -20.54 21.54 -0.51
C LEU A 277 -20.20 22.97 -0.11
N ASP A 278 -21.21 23.78 0.19
CA ASP A 278 -20.99 25.10 0.77
C ASP A 278 -20.45 24.99 2.20
N THR A 279 -19.27 25.56 2.42
CA THR A 279 -18.56 25.46 3.70
C THR A 279 -19.31 26.11 4.85
N ALA A 280 -20.01 27.24 4.61
CA ALA A 280 -20.80 27.91 5.66
C ALA A 280 -21.98 27.04 6.12
N THR A 281 -22.66 26.40 5.18
CA THR A 281 -23.73 25.44 5.46
C THR A 281 -23.18 24.22 6.23
N ALA A 282 -22.00 23.69 5.81
CA ALA A 282 -21.36 22.59 6.49
C ALA A 282 -21.03 22.91 7.95
N ILE A 283 -20.45 24.09 8.19
CA ILE A 283 -20.11 24.59 9.53
C ILE A 283 -21.35 24.77 10.40
N ALA A 284 -22.42 25.35 9.84
CA ALA A 284 -23.66 25.54 10.58
C ALA A 284 -24.24 24.24 11.13
N ALA A 285 -24.21 23.18 10.31
CA ALA A 285 -24.68 21.86 10.72
C ALA A 285 -23.76 21.23 11.79
N VAL A 286 -22.44 21.38 11.63
CA VAL A 286 -21.44 20.77 12.56
C VAL A 286 -21.50 21.41 13.94
N ARG A 287 -21.81 22.70 14.05
CA ARG A 287 -21.93 23.43 15.34
C ARG A 287 -22.99 22.87 16.29
N GLU A 288 -23.87 22.03 15.81
CA GLU A 288 -24.86 21.33 16.66
C GLU A 288 -24.24 20.19 17.47
N ILE A 289 -23.05 19.68 17.02
CA ILE A 289 -22.43 18.47 17.56
C ILE A 289 -20.94 18.64 17.86
N ALA A 290 -20.33 19.78 17.55
CA ALA A 290 -18.89 20.02 17.76
C ALA A 290 -18.60 21.53 17.90
N THR A 291 -17.45 21.86 18.44
CA THR A 291 -16.88 23.21 18.45
C THR A 291 -16.24 23.52 17.09
N VAL A 292 -16.43 24.75 16.60
CA VAL A 292 -15.84 25.21 15.34
C VAL A 292 -15.16 26.56 15.52
N ASP A 293 -13.83 26.57 15.39
CA ASP A 293 -12.99 27.75 15.47
C ASP A 293 -12.43 28.14 14.10
N THR A 294 -12.33 29.43 13.81
CA THR A 294 -11.65 29.91 12.60
C THR A 294 -10.15 29.94 12.84
N LEU A 295 -9.40 29.33 11.93
CA LEU A 295 -7.95 29.33 11.97
C LEU A 295 -7.35 30.50 11.20
N ALA A 296 -6.19 30.98 11.67
CA ALA A 296 -5.42 32.01 10.96
C ALA A 296 -4.76 31.47 9.70
N ASP A 297 -4.40 30.18 9.72
CA ASP A 297 -3.88 29.42 8.59
C ASP A 297 -4.52 28.01 8.57
N ARG A 298 -4.08 27.14 7.67
CA ARG A 298 -4.62 25.78 7.51
C ARG A 298 -3.95 24.73 8.41
N ALA A 299 -2.95 25.15 9.20
CA ALA A 299 -2.24 24.23 10.08
C ALA A 299 -3.09 23.88 11.30
N LEU A 300 -3.03 22.63 11.71
CA LEU A 300 -3.56 22.23 13.00
C LEU A 300 -2.72 22.92 14.13
N PRO A 301 -3.35 23.38 15.20
CA PRO A 301 -2.60 23.86 16.37
C PRO A 301 -1.75 22.73 16.95
N GLU A 302 -0.65 23.09 17.60
CA GLU A 302 0.19 22.14 18.34
C GLU A 302 0.17 22.45 19.85
N PRO A 303 -0.31 21.50 20.68
CA PRO A 303 -0.95 20.23 20.32
C PRO A 303 -2.32 20.43 19.70
N ALA A 304 -2.64 19.58 18.70
CA ALA A 304 -3.99 19.55 18.16
C ALA A 304 -4.96 18.88 19.14
N PRO A 305 -6.20 19.39 19.27
CA PRO A 305 -7.23 18.65 19.99
C PRO A 305 -7.55 17.35 19.25
N GLU A 306 -7.79 16.27 19.97
CA GLU A 306 -8.14 14.97 19.41
C GLU A 306 -9.51 14.51 19.93
N PRO A 307 -10.42 14.11 19.03
CA PRO A 307 -10.35 14.13 17.56
C PRO A 307 -10.58 15.53 16.96
N SER A 308 -9.93 15.82 15.83
CA SER A 308 -10.14 17.07 15.11
C SER A 308 -10.06 16.91 13.59
N LEU A 309 -10.63 17.87 12.86
CA LEU A 309 -10.64 17.98 11.40
C LEU A 309 -10.54 19.45 11.00
N VAL A 310 -10.00 19.76 9.82
CA VAL A 310 -10.01 21.13 9.30
C VAL A 310 -10.88 21.19 8.05
N LEU A 311 -11.87 22.07 8.04
CA LEU A 311 -12.67 22.39 6.86
C LEU A 311 -12.06 23.61 6.19
N VAL A 312 -11.81 23.53 4.88
CA VAL A 312 -11.25 24.64 4.11
C VAL A 312 -12.21 25.01 2.99
N ALA A 313 -12.62 26.27 2.99
CA ALA A 313 -13.49 26.86 1.98
C ALA A 313 -12.72 27.13 0.66
N PRO A 314 -13.40 27.33 -0.47
CA PRO A 314 -12.77 27.68 -1.75
C PRO A 314 -11.93 28.96 -1.71
N ASP A 315 -12.27 29.93 -0.85
CA ASP A 315 -11.49 31.16 -0.66
C ASP A 315 -10.22 30.98 0.17
N GLY A 316 -10.04 29.77 0.77
CA GLY A 316 -8.89 29.41 1.61
C GLY A 316 -9.14 29.62 3.11
N THR A 317 -10.30 30.13 3.52
CA THR A 317 -10.65 30.24 4.94
C THR A 317 -10.74 28.84 5.56
N ALA A 318 -10.04 28.65 6.69
CA ALA A 318 -9.94 27.36 7.37
C ALA A 318 -10.65 27.38 8.73
N HIS A 319 -11.28 26.27 9.07
CA HIS A 319 -12.03 26.10 10.29
C HIS A 319 -11.68 24.78 10.96
N LEU A 320 -11.20 24.83 12.21
CA LEU A 320 -10.96 23.67 13.05
C LEU A 320 -12.29 23.19 13.65
N VAL A 321 -12.56 21.91 13.48
CA VAL A 321 -13.69 21.20 14.10
C VAL A 321 -13.14 20.25 15.14
N HIS A 322 -13.55 20.40 16.38
CA HIS A 322 -13.07 19.63 17.52
C HIS A 322 -14.13 19.56 18.63
N ASP A 323 -13.81 18.89 19.75
CA ASP A 323 -14.71 18.74 20.91
C ASP A 323 -16.10 18.23 20.50
N PHE A 324 -16.13 17.08 19.82
CA PHE A 324 -17.36 16.44 19.37
C PHE A 324 -18.22 15.96 20.55
N ASP A 325 -19.54 16.10 20.46
CA ASP A 325 -20.48 15.55 21.43
C ASP A 325 -20.41 14.01 21.44
N GLU A 326 -19.91 13.44 22.52
CA GLU A 326 -19.77 11.99 22.72
C GLU A 326 -21.09 11.23 22.52
N ALA A 327 -22.21 11.82 22.95
CA ALA A 327 -23.51 11.18 22.78
C ALA A 327 -23.93 11.15 21.30
N ALA A 328 -23.50 12.13 20.48
CA ALA A 328 -23.71 12.11 19.03
C ALA A 328 -22.85 11.04 18.37
N LEU A 329 -21.56 10.92 18.77
CA LEU A 329 -20.66 9.87 18.27
C LEU A 329 -21.17 8.47 18.62
N GLU A 330 -21.61 8.27 19.87
CA GLU A 330 -22.14 6.99 20.32
C GLU A 330 -23.45 6.60 19.61
N ARG A 331 -24.34 7.56 19.38
CA ARG A 331 -25.58 7.31 18.61
C ARG A 331 -25.29 6.92 17.16
N ALA A 332 -24.28 7.54 16.54
CA ALA A 332 -23.93 7.24 15.16
C ALA A 332 -23.17 5.90 15.03
N MET A 333 -22.39 5.53 16.04
CA MET A 333 -21.46 4.39 16.02
C MET A 333 -21.61 3.48 17.27
N PRO A 334 -22.83 2.95 17.57
CA PRO A 334 -23.14 2.31 18.86
C PRO A 334 -22.39 0.99 19.09
N HIS A 335 -21.87 0.37 18.04
CA HIS A 335 -21.19 -0.94 18.12
C HIS A 335 -19.67 -0.85 18.01
N ARG A 336 -19.12 0.37 18.06
CA ARG A 336 -17.70 0.64 17.94
C ARG A 336 -17.07 0.98 19.28
N SER A 337 -15.78 0.65 19.44
CA SER A 337 -15.02 1.08 20.61
C SER A 337 -14.92 2.61 20.68
N ALA A 338 -14.62 3.16 21.86
CA ALA A 338 -14.38 4.58 22.02
C ALA A 338 -13.21 5.06 21.14
N ASP A 339 -12.10 4.32 21.13
CA ASP A 339 -10.94 4.63 20.29
C ASP A 339 -11.33 4.69 18.81
N TRP A 340 -12.20 3.78 18.34
CA TRP A 340 -12.67 3.79 16.97
C TRP A 340 -13.56 5.01 16.68
N ARG A 341 -14.46 5.36 17.60
CA ARG A 341 -15.36 6.52 17.45
C ARG A 341 -14.60 7.84 17.38
N HIS A 342 -13.43 7.91 18.02
CA HIS A 342 -12.56 9.09 18.02
C HIS A 342 -11.61 9.16 16.81
N LEU A 343 -11.64 8.20 15.88
CA LEU A 343 -10.89 8.34 14.64
C LEU A 343 -11.47 9.49 13.79
N PRO A 344 -10.67 10.49 13.40
CA PRO A 344 -11.17 11.60 12.55
C PRO A 344 -11.84 11.12 11.26
N THR A 345 -11.30 10.04 10.67
CA THR A 345 -11.89 9.40 9.48
C THR A 345 -13.21 8.70 9.75
N ALA A 346 -13.41 8.15 10.96
CA ALA A 346 -14.68 7.56 11.37
C ALA A 346 -15.74 8.65 11.56
N ILE A 347 -15.40 9.72 12.28
CA ILE A 347 -16.27 10.88 12.46
C ILE A 347 -16.68 11.47 11.12
N LEU A 348 -15.70 11.68 10.24
CA LEU A 348 -15.98 12.20 8.90
C LEU A 348 -16.98 11.29 8.16
N ARG A 349 -16.74 9.99 8.13
CA ARG A 349 -17.53 9.04 7.35
C ARG A 349 -18.90 8.75 7.93
N GLU A 350 -18.98 8.50 9.23
CA GLU A 350 -20.20 7.99 9.88
C GLU A 350 -21.09 9.10 10.44
N VAL A 351 -20.52 10.32 10.62
CA VAL A 351 -21.24 11.45 11.21
C VAL A 351 -21.36 12.61 10.21
N LEU A 352 -20.22 13.14 9.75
CA LEU A 352 -20.21 14.41 9.00
C LEU A 352 -20.72 14.24 7.56
N LEU A 353 -20.30 13.22 6.83
CA LEU A 353 -20.79 12.98 5.47
C LEU A 353 -22.31 12.78 5.42
N PRO A 354 -22.92 11.94 6.29
CA PRO A 354 -24.38 11.86 6.40
C PRO A 354 -25.04 13.21 6.78
N LEU A 355 -24.47 13.94 7.74
CA LEU A 355 -24.97 15.25 8.17
C LEU A 355 -25.00 16.26 7.02
N TRP A 356 -24.04 16.20 6.10
CA TRP A 356 -23.96 17.05 4.91
C TRP A 356 -24.71 16.51 3.70
N GLY A 357 -25.42 15.38 3.86
CA GLY A 357 -26.16 14.72 2.78
C GLY A 357 -25.29 14.09 1.71
N TYR A 358 -24.02 13.75 2.05
CA TYR A 358 -23.14 12.95 1.21
C TYR A 358 -23.35 11.47 1.56
N GLN A 359 -24.06 10.78 0.67
CA GLN A 359 -24.24 9.33 0.70
C GLN A 359 -23.44 8.69 -0.44
N ASP A 360 -23.51 7.39 -0.58
CA ASP A 360 -22.67 6.59 -1.50
C ASP A 360 -22.73 7.00 -2.98
N ASP A 361 -23.73 7.80 -3.38
CA ASP A 361 -23.94 8.26 -4.76
C ASP A 361 -23.26 9.61 -5.10
N ARG A 362 -22.79 10.36 -4.09
CA ARG A 362 -22.08 11.62 -4.31
C ARG A 362 -20.57 11.41 -4.38
N PRO A 363 -19.89 11.94 -5.41
CA PRO A 363 -18.47 11.76 -5.55
C PRO A 363 -17.71 12.52 -4.45
N VAL A 364 -16.94 11.78 -3.65
CA VAL A 364 -15.95 12.33 -2.73
C VAL A 364 -14.57 12.08 -3.34
N ARG A 365 -13.84 13.15 -3.65
CA ARG A 365 -12.46 13.03 -4.15
C ARG A 365 -11.50 12.81 -2.98
N MET A 366 -10.60 11.86 -3.12
CA MET A 366 -9.57 11.55 -2.13
C MET A 366 -8.24 12.09 -2.61
N ILE A 367 -7.54 12.80 -1.74
CA ILE A 367 -6.21 13.37 -1.98
C ILE A 367 -5.26 12.81 -0.93
N HIS A 368 -4.21 12.16 -1.39
CA HIS A 368 -3.24 11.53 -0.50
C HIS A 368 -2.15 12.52 -0.14
N ASP A 369 -2.04 12.85 1.14
CA ASP A 369 -0.93 13.54 1.80
C ASP A 369 -0.55 14.93 1.21
N ASP A 370 -1.46 15.53 0.45
CA ASP A 370 -1.28 16.85 -0.15
C ASP A 370 -2.47 17.77 0.18
N PRO A 371 -2.35 18.57 1.26
CA PRO A 371 -3.38 19.52 1.65
C PRO A 371 -3.57 20.66 0.65
N ASP A 372 -2.52 21.05 -0.09
CA ASP A 372 -2.60 22.12 -1.08
C ASP A 372 -3.37 21.66 -2.32
N GLU A 373 -3.13 20.43 -2.79
CA GLU A 373 -3.94 19.82 -3.85
C GLU A 373 -5.41 19.69 -3.42
N ALA A 374 -5.67 19.29 -2.17
CA ALA A 374 -7.03 19.17 -1.66
C ALA A 374 -7.77 20.53 -1.68
N VAL A 375 -7.12 21.60 -1.27
CA VAL A 375 -7.68 22.95 -1.30
C VAL A 375 -7.88 23.44 -2.74
N GLN A 376 -6.94 23.18 -3.63
CA GLN A 376 -7.08 23.54 -5.04
C GLN A 376 -8.26 22.80 -5.69
N ALA A 377 -8.39 21.49 -5.43
CA ALA A 377 -9.52 20.71 -5.92
C ALA A 377 -10.87 21.17 -5.37
N ALA A 378 -10.93 21.68 -4.12
CA ALA A 378 -12.12 22.30 -3.55
C ALA A 378 -12.49 23.61 -4.29
N ARG A 379 -11.50 24.44 -4.64
CA ARG A 379 -11.71 25.65 -5.47
C ARG A 379 -12.27 25.30 -6.84
N ASP A 380 -11.66 24.33 -7.52
CA ASP A 380 -12.03 23.90 -8.87
C ASP A 380 -13.48 23.36 -8.93
N THR A 381 -13.97 22.81 -7.81
CA THR A 381 -15.29 22.19 -7.71
C THR A 381 -16.30 23.03 -6.94
N ALA A 382 -15.95 24.28 -6.56
CA ALA A 382 -16.76 25.14 -5.68
C ALA A 382 -17.27 24.37 -4.45
N GLY A 383 -16.39 23.55 -3.85
CA GLY A 383 -16.71 22.65 -2.75
C GLY A 383 -15.89 22.91 -1.49
N THR A 384 -15.92 22.00 -0.56
CA THR A 384 -15.18 22.08 0.71
C THR A 384 -14.07 21.01 0.73
N ALA A 385 -12.85 21.41 1.10
CA ALA A 385 -11.81 20.45 1.46
C ALA A 385 -11.92 20.10 2.96
N VAL A 386 -11.81 18.82 3.27
CA VAL A 386 -11.72 18.31 4.63
C VAL A 386 -10.32 17.74 4.82
N LEU A 387 -9.48 18.48 5.54
CA LEU A 387 -8.16 18.03 5.90
C LEU A 387 -8.26 17.14 7.14
N VAL A 388 -7.83 15.90 6.97
CA VAL A 388 -7.86 14.88 8.02
C VAL A 388 -6.45 14.74 8.56
N PRO A 389 -6.21 14.76 9.88
CA PRO A 389 -4.90 14.46 10.42
C PRO A 389 -4.52 13.00 10.14
N PRO A 390 -3.22 12.69 9.98
CA PRO A 390 -2.77 11.31 9.85
C PRO A 390 -3.02 10.55 11.15
N MET A 391 -3.34 9.26 11.03
CA MET A 391 -3.39 8.37 12.19
C MET A 391 -1.96 8.03 12.65
N SER A 392 -1.78 7.72 13.93
CA SER A 392 -0.54 7.10 14.37
C SER A 392 -0.55 5.59 14.09
N VAL A 393 0.64 5.01 13.94
CA VAL A 393 0.80 3.55 13.74
C VAL A 393 0.27 2.79 14.95
N GLU A 394 0.43 3.35 16.16
CA GLU A 394 -0.07 2.81 17.42
C GLU A 394 -1.59 2.75 17.46
N HIS A 395 -2.28 3.78 16.93
CA HIS A 395 -3.74 3.76 16.80
C HIS A 395 -4.20 2.62 15.90
N VAL A 396 -3.52 2.38 14.78
CA VAL A 396 -3.85 1.26 13.87
C VAL A 396 -3.66 -0.07 14.58
N TYR A 397 -2.55 -0.27 15.30
CA TYR A 397 -2.32 -1.48 16.09
C TYR A 397 -3.41 -1.68 17.16
N SER A 398 -3.74 -0.62 17.93
CA SER A 398 -4.77 -0.68 18.99
C SER A 398 -6.13 -1.14 18.44
N ILE A 399 -6.57 -0.59 17.30
CA ILE A 399 -7.83 -0.97 16.65
C ILE A 399 -7.80 -2.45 16.24
N VAL A 400 -6.72 -2.88 15.59
CA VAL A 400 -6.57 -4.26 15.09
C VAL A 400 -6.46 -5.28 16.24
N GLU A 401 -5.77 -4.95 17.32
CA GLU A 401 -5.66 -5.81 18.51
C GLU A 401 -7.01 -6.05 19.19
N ARG A 402 -7.95 -5.11 19.07
CA ARG A 402 -9.35 -5.25 19.52
C ARG A 402 -10.23 -6.05 18.55
N GLY A 403 -9.69 -6.47 17.40
CA GLY A 403 -10.43 -7.15 16.35
C GLY A 403 -11.34 -6.24 15.52
N GLU A 404 -11.12 -4.92 15.57
CA GLU A 404 -11.81 -3.94 14.74
C GLU A 404 -10.99 -3.62 13.48
N LEU A 405 -11.67 -3.12 12.44
CA LEU A 405 -11.03 -2.60 11.23
C LEU A 405 -11.21 -1.08 11.20
N THR A 406 -10.19 -0.35 10.75
CA THR A 406 -10.32 1.10 10.52
C THR A 406 -11.33 1.39 9.41
N PRO A 407 -11.90 2.59 9.34
CA PRO A 407 -12.68 3.00 8.17
C PRO A 407 -11.84 2.89 6.89
N ARG A 408 -12.49 2.56 5.78
CA ARG A 408 -11.79 2.46 4.48
C ARG A 408 -11.10 3.77 4.11
N LYS A 409 -9.87 3.64 3.55
CA LYS A 409 -9.09 4.80 3.14
C LYS A 409 -8.79 5.76 4.30
N SER A 410 -8.47 5.21 5.47
CA SER A 410 -8.02 5.96 6.66
C SER A 410 -6.52 6.13 6.73
N THR A 411 -5.77 5.28 6.06
CA THR A 411 -4.32 5.15 6.19
C THR A 411 -3.62 5.20 4.85
N SER A 412 -2.48 5.86 4.78
CA SER A 412 -1.59 5.90 3.62
C SER A 412 -0.17 5.59 4.09
N PHE A 413 0.12 4.30 4.28
CA PHE A 413 1.46 3.87 4.67
C PHE A 413 2.46 4.07 3.53
N GLY A 414 3.63 4.57 3.87
CA GLY A 414 4.72 4.82 2.94
C GLY A 414 6.12 4.77 3.57
N PRO A 415 7.16 4.74 2.72
CA PRO A 415 7.08 4.57 1.27
C PRO A 415 6.60 3.16 0.88
N LYS A 416 5.80 3.06 -0.18
CA LYS A 416 5.29 1.77 -0.66
C LYS A 416 6.36 1.03 -1.47
N PRO A 417 6.50 -0.31 -1.35
CA PRO A 417 7.46 -1.08 -2.14
C PRO A 417 7.17 -0.97 -3.64
N ARG A 418 8.22 -0.83 -4.45
CA ARG A 418 8.09 -0.76 -5.92
C ARG A 418 7.77 -2.11 -6.52
N SER A 419 6.91 -2.10 -7.54
CA SER A 419 6.68 -3.23 -8.44
C SER A 419 7.87 -3.38 -9.41
N GLY A 420 8.22 -4.62 -9.75
CA GLY A 420 9.31 -4.92 -10.67
C GLY A 420 10.69 -5.08 -10.01
N LEU A 421 10.90 -4.63 -8.76
CA LEU A 421 12.19 -4.81 -8.10
C LEU A 421 12.52 -6.28 -7.88
N ILE A 422 11.55 -7.04 -7.42
CA ILE A 422 11.62 -8.50 -7.25
C ILE A 422 10.21 -9.10 -7.33
N MET A 423 10.08 -10.21 -8.00
CA MET A 423 8.84 -10.94 -8.20
C MET A 423 9.03 -12.40 -7.80
N ARG A 424 7.94 -13.08 -7.51
CA ARG A 424 7.96 -14.52 -7.21
C ARG A 424 7.13 -15.25 -8.27
N VAL A 425 7.77 -16.13 -9.03
CA VAL A 425 7.09 -17.05 -9.95
C VAL A 425 6.95 -18.42 -9.30
N LEU A 426 5.84 -19.09 -9.59
CA LEU A 426 5.67 -20.48 -9.24
C LEU A 426 6.39 -21.32 -10.30
N ASP A 427 7.19 -22.30 -9.86
CA ASP A 427 7.81 -23.23 -10.76
C ASP A 427 6.75 -23.87 -11.65
N GLN A 428 7.04 -23.99 -12.94
CA GLN A 428 6.15 -24.73 -13.82
C GLN A 428 6.21 -26.21 -13.42
N PRO A 429 5.05 -26.92 -13.39
CA PRO A 429 5.01 -28.32 -13.04
C PRO A 429 5.81 -29.18 -14.03
#